data_f43d42355cbdd5b006ba6cb1404544a6
#
_entry.id   f43d42355cbdd5b006ba6cb1404544a6
#
_cell.length_a   1.000
_cell.length_b   1.000
_cell.length_c   1.000
_cell.angle_alpha   90.00
_cell.angle_beta   90.00
_cell.angle_gamma   90.00
#
_symmetry.space_group_name_H-M   'P 1'
#
loop_
_entity.id
_entity.type
_entity.pdbx_description
1 polymer ?
#
loop_
_entity_poly.entity_id
_entity_poly.type
_entity_poly.pdbx_seq_one_letter_code
_entity_poly.pdbx_strand_id
1 'polypeptide(L)'
;MMLLLRPFTADCLSGIAKAQPKGRKTMKKPKWVVEKEQGKRLAAQETIWLFGIHAVRDALENPARKKLRLVVTRNALERLGDVVAQSGIEPEISDARKFAAPLDPQSVHQGAALEVKALDWGSLEDVALGEGPMPPRIVLLDRVTDPHNVGAILRSAEVFGARAVVAMQRHAAPETGALAKTASGALERQPYLRVRNLADAMETLKNMGYLVLGLDGEGERSIEAAMEGKRDRPVALVMGAEGPGLREKTRETCDELVRIDAAAGFGSLNVSNAAAVALYAAKG
;
A
#
# COMPACT_ATOMS: atom_id res chain seq x y z
N MET A 1 -14.42 -15.33 96.81
CA MET A 1 -15.29 -14.11 96.81
C MET A 1 -14.96 -13.40 95.50
N MET A 2 -15.84 -13.42 94.60
CA MET A 2 -15.82 -13.06 93.20
C MET A 2 -15.70 -11.54 93.01
N LEU A 3 -14.78 -11.07 92.15
CA LEU A 3 -14.87 -9.71 91.64
C LEU A 3 -14.61 -9.71 90.12
N LEU A 4 -15.65 -9.29 89.42
CA LEU A 4 -15.72 -9.18 87.97
C LEU A 4 -14.84 -8.04 87.39
N LEU A 5 -14.05 -8.30 86.44
CA LEU A 5 -13.33 -7.33 85.61
C LEU A 5 -14.11 -7.13 84.29
N ARG A 6 -14.58 -5.90 84.08
CA ARG A 6 -15.13 -5.46 82.77
C ARG A 6 -14.04 -5.08 81.79
N PRO A 7 -14.21 -5.25 80.48
CA PRO A 7 -13.19 -4.92 79.50
C PRO A 7 -13.20 -3.43 79.18
N PHE A 8 -12.01 -2.90 78.98
CA PHE A 8 -11.71 -1.53 78.59
C PHE A 8 -11.84 -1.40 77.08
N THR A 9 -12.72 -0.51 76.61
CA THR A 9 -12.91 -0.20 75.22
C THR A 9 -11.77 0.66 74.66
N ALA A 10 -11.20 0.23 73.54
CA ALA A 10 -10.22 0.97 72.77
C ALA A 10 -10.94 1.99 71.86
N ASP A 11 -10.85 3.25 72.23
CA ASP A 11 -11.15 4.38 71.35
C ASP A 11 -10.22 5.55 71.68
N CYS A 12 -9.21 5.74 70.84
CA CYS A 12 -8.50 7.01 70.61
C CYS A 12 -7.18 6.79 69.86
N LEU A 13 -7.24 6.61 68.52
CA LEU A 13 -6.16 6.97 67.63
C LEU A 13 -6.71 7.14 66.20
N SER A 14 -7.53 8.21 66.04
CA SER A 14 -7.89 8.78 64.75
C SER A 14 -6.99 9.99 64.50
N GLY A 15 -6.23 9.99 63.45
CA GLY A 15 -5.61 11.24 63.02
C GLY A 15 -4.17 11.19 62.47
N ILE A 16 -3.86 10.26 61.59
CA ILE A 16 -2.74 10.48 60.68
C ILE A 16 -3.24 10.21 59.25
N ALA A 17 -3.77 11.26 58.61
CA ALA A 17 -4.07 11.25 57.21
C ALA A 17 -2.77 11.09 56.39
N LYS A 18 -2.58 9.90 55.81
CA LYS A 18 -1.54 9.68 54.79
C LYS A 18 -1.87 10.53 53.56
N ALA A 19 -1.13 11.61 53.35
CA ALA A 19 -1.18 12.41 52.13
C ALA A 19 -0.80 11.48 50.94
N GLN A 20 -1.75 11.21 50.06
CA GLN A 20 -1.48 10.55 48.79
C GLN A 20 -0.66 11.47 47.91
N PRO A 21 0.38 10.98 47.23
CA PRO A 21 1.15 11.79 46.30
C PRO A 21 0.24 12.23 45.15
N LYS A 22 0.08 13.54 44.96
CA LYS A 22 -0.64 14.14 43.83
C LYS A 22 -0.07 13.57 42.52
N GLY A 23 -0.88 12.79 41.81
CA GLY A 23 -0.56 12.18 40.55
C GLY A 23 0.00 13.23 39.57
N ARG A 24 1.20 13.00 39.06
CA ARG A 24 1.78 13.76 37.94
C ARG A 24 0.75 13.72 36.80
N LYS A 25 0.15 14.86 36.45
CA LYS A 25 -0.64 15.01 35.22
C LYS A 25 0.29 14.74 34.04
N THR A 26 0.25 13.54 33.49
CA THR A 26 0.90 13.23 32.22
C THR A 26 0.25 14.10 31.15
N MET A 27 0.99 15.06 30.60
CA MET A 27 0.53 15.87 29.48
C MET A 27 0.11 14.93 28.34
N LYS A 28 -1.15 15.01 27.92
CA LYS A 28 -1.64 14.23 26.77
C LYS A 28 -0.84 14.63 25.55
N LYS A 29 -0.18 13.64 24.90
CA LYS A 29 0.54 13.89 23.65
C LYS A 29 -0.39 14.56 22.64
N PRO A 30 0.09 15.54 21.85
CA PRO A 30 -0.69 16.14 20.77
C PRO A 30 -1.27 15.07 19.84
N LYS A 31 -2.49 15.28 19.33
CA LYS A 31 -3.17 14.28 18.47
C LYS A 31 -2.32 13.82 17.29
N TRP A 32 -1.58 14.73 16.65
CA TRP A 32 -0.70 14.40 15.52
C TRP A 32 0.45 13.45 15.90
N VAL A 33 0.98 13.54 17.13
CA VAL A 33 2.03 12.64 17.65
C VAL A 33 1.44 11.24 17.87
N VAL A 34 0.24 11.17 18.47
CA VAL A 34 -0.45 9.89 18.70
C VAL A 34 -0.81 9.22 17.38
N GLU A 35 -1.30 9.96 16.40
CA GLU A 35 -1.63 9.47 15.06
C GLU A 35 -0.37 9.00 14.32
N LYS A 36 0.74 9.72 14.43
CA LYS A 36 2.03 9.34 13.83
C LYS A 36 2.61 8.07 14.48
N GLU A 37 2.52 7.96 15.82
CA GLU A 37 2.96 6.77 16.56
C GLU A 37 2.05 5.56 16.26
N GLN A 38 0.73 5.76 16.14
CA GLN A 38 -0.21 4.72 15.74
C GLN A 38 0.00 4.28 14.29
N GLY A 39 0.21 5.21 13.36
CA GLY A 39 0.53 4.91 11.97
C GLY A 39 1.83 4.10 11.85
N LYS A 40 2.89 4.48 12.58
CA LYS A 40 4.15 3.73 12.63
C LYS A 40 3.99 2.34 13.28
N ARG A 41 3.17 2.20 14.32
CA ARG A 41 2.88 0.91 14.96
C ARG A 41 2.07 -0.01 14.05
N LEU A 42 1.06 0.49 13.36
CA LEU A 42 0.28 -0.26 12.39
C LEU A 42 1.15 -0.72 11.21
N ALA A 43 1.93 0.18 10.63
CA ALA A 43 2.87 -0.17 9.55
C ALA A 43 3.97 -1.16 10.01
N ALA A 44 4.39 -1.10 11.28
CA ALA A 44 5.37 -2.03 11.84
C ALA A 44 4.80 -3.41 12.18
N GLN A 45 3.48 -3.53 12.33
CA GLN A 45 2.78 -4.77 12.69
C GLN A 45 2.12 -5.47 11.49
N GLU A 46 1.86 -4.77 10.39
CA GLU A 46 1.26 -5.38 9.21
C GLU A 46 2.27 -6.30 8.53
N THR A 47 2.12 -7.59 8.75
CA THR A 47 2.75 -8.62 7.93
C THR A 47 1.81 -9.00 6.79
N ILE A 48 2.40 -9.34 5.66
CA ILE A 48 1.70 -9.68 4.43
C ILE A 48 2.06 -11.10 4.07
N TRP A 49 1.06 -11.90 3.69
CA TRP A 49 1.29 -13.22 3.13
C TRP A 49 1.24 -13.16 1.61
N LEU A 50 2.40 -13.24 0.99
CA LEU A 50 2.54 -13.47 -0.45
C LEU A 50 2.40 -14.96 -0.74
N PHE A 51 1.75 -15.33 -1.83
CA PHE A 51 1.57 -16.74 -2.19
C PHE A 51 1.62 -16.99 -3.69
N GLY A 52 1.93 -18.22 -4.05
CA GLY A 52 2.19 -18.66 -5.42
C GLY A 52 3.68 -18.57 -5.78
N ILE A 53 4.12 -19.49 -6.63
CA ILE A 53 5.56 -19.71 -6.90
C ILE A 53 6.26 -18.43 -7.38
N HIS A 54 5.66 -17.69 -8.32
CA HIS A 54 6.30 -16.50 -8.90
C HIS A 54 6.40 -15.37 -7.86
N ALA A 55 5.28 -15.03 -7.18
CA ALA A 55 5.29 -13.95 -6.19
C ALA A 55 6.26 -14.25 -5.03
N VAL A 56 6.32 -15.52 -4.58
CA VAL A 56 7.26 -15.94 -3.54
C VAL A 56 8.70 -15.87 -4.02
N ARG A 57 9.00 -16.31 -5.24
CA ARG A 57 10.33 -16.23 -5.85
C ARG A 57 10.83 -14.79 -5.91
N ASP A 58 10.03 -13.90 -6.51
CA ASP A 58 10.39 -12.48 -6.68
C ASP A 58 10.67 -11.82 -5.32
N ALA A 59 9.85 -12.12 -4.31
CA ALA A 59 10.07 -11.61 -2.96
C ALA A 59 11.30 -12.23 -2.25
N LEU A 60 11.64 -13.49 -2.53
CA LEU A 60 12.84 -14.12 -2.01
C LEU A 60 14.11 -13.52 -2.64
N GLU A 61 14.06 -13.20 -3.92
CA GLU A 61 15.16 -12.56 -4.67
C GLU A 61 15.36 -11.10 -4.28
N ASN A 62 14.32 -10.41 -3.77
CA ASN A 62 14.42 -9.01 -3.39
C ASN A 62 15.18 -8.82 -2.06
N PRO A 63 16.38 -8.20 -2.06
CA PRO A 63 17.17 -7.99 -0.85
C PRO A 63 16.53 -6.95 0.10
N ALA A 64 15.71 -6.03 -0.42
CA ALA A 64 15.03 -5.03 0.38
C ALA A 64 13.80 -5.60 1.12
N ARG A 65 13.28 -6.78 0.70
CA ARG A 65 12.12 -7.40 1.30
C ARG A 65 12.49 -8.08 2.63
N LYS A 66 11.92 -7.61 3.73
CA LYS A 66 12.07 -8.28 5.03
C LYS A 66 11.20 -9.54 5.07
N LYS A 67 11.84 -10.69 4.93
CA LYS A 67 11.26 -12.03 4.95
C LYS A 67 11.14 -12.50 6.40
N LEU A 68 10.00 -13.07 6.78
CA LEU A 68 9.72 -13.47 8.17
C LEU A 68 9.53 -14.98 8.30
N ARG A 69 8.73 -15.59 7.40
CA ARG A 69 8.41 -17.01 7.46
C ARG A 69 8.10 -17.54 6.08
N LEU A 70 8.75 -18.63 5.67
CA LEU A 70 8.52 -19.30 4.40
C LEU A 70 7.87 -20.65 4.64
N VAL A 71 6.67 -20.86 4.11
CA VAL A 71 5.94 -22.14 4.16
C VAL A 71 5.85 -22.71 2.76
N VAL A 72 6.36 -23.94 2.56
CA VAL A 72 6.40 -24.57 1.24
C VAL A 72 6.06 -26.05 1.31
N THR A 73 5.45 -26.58 0.25
CA THR A 73 5.42 -28.02 0.01
C THR A 73 6.75 -28.49 -0.58
N ARG A 74 7.06 -29.79 -0.50
CA ARG A 74 8.27 -30.35 -1.13
C ARG A 74 8.39 -30.02 -2.62
N ASN A 75 7.30 -30.17 -3.36
CA ASN A 75 7.25 -29.85 -4.80
C ASN A 75 7.49 -28.35 -5.04
N ALA A 76 6.91 -27.47 -4.21
CA ALA A 76 7.13 -26.03 -4.33
C ALA A 76 8.57 -25.64 -3.99
N LEU A 77 9.18 -26.27 -3.01
CA LEU A 77 10.60 -26.08 -2.68
C LEU A 77 11.52 -26.43 -3.85
N GLU A 78 11.29 -27.58 -4.50
CA GLU A 78 12.06 -27.97 -5.71
C GLU A 78 11.89 -26.97 -6.85
N ARG A 79 10.68 -26.44 -7.05
CA ARG A 79 10.40 -25.41 -8.07
C ARG A 79 11.00 -24.06 -7.77
N LEU A 80 11.12 -23.68 -6.52
CA LEU A 80 11.82 -22.45 -6.09
C LEU A 80 13.34 -22.60 -6.23
N GLY A 81 13.86 -23.84 -6.04
CA GLY A 81 15.27 -24.15 -6.24
C GLY A 81 16.21 -23.34 -5.36
N ASP A 82 17.32 -22.90 -5.94
CA ASP A 82 18.41 -22.23 -5.22
C ASP A 82 18.03 -20.87 -4.62
N VAL A 83 16.95 -20.26 -5.09
CA VAL A 83 16.48 -18.95 -4.58
C VAL A 83 16.19 -19.01 -3.07
N VAL A 84 15.68 -20.15 -2.59
CA VAL A 84 15.42 -20.33 -1.15
C VAL A 84 16.72 -20.30 -0.36
N ALA A 85 17.74 -21.05 -0.81
CA ALA A 85 19.06 -21.08 -0.17
C ALA A 85 19.74 -19.69 -0.20
N GLN A 86 19.66 -18.99 -1.33
CA GLN A 86 20.24 -17.66 -1.51
C GLN A 86 19.53 -16.60 -0.64
N SER A 87 18.26 -16.77 -0.36
CA SER A 87 17.47 -15.83 0.46
C SER A 87 17.82 -15.82 1.94
N GLY A 88 18.50 -16.86 2.42
CA GLY A 88 18.87 -17.03 3.83
C GLY A 88 17.70 -17.33 4.78
N ILE A 89 16.48 -17.59 4.26
CA ILE A 89 15.35 -17.98 5.07
C ILE A 89 15.20 -19.51 5.10
N GLU A 90 14.98 -20.06 6.30
CA GLU A 90 14.77 -21.50 6.46
C GLU A 90 13.30 -21.84 6.10
N PRO A 91 13.07 -22.80 5.17
CA PRO A 91 11.72 -23.16 4.75
C PRO A 91 11.05 -24.11 5.74
N GLU A 92 9.80 -23.84 6.10
CA GLU A 92 8.92 -24.74 6.82
C GLU A 92 8.19 -25.64 5.82
N ILE A 93 8.46 -26.93 5.88
CA ILE A 93 7.82 -27.91 4.99
C ILE A 93 6.42 -28.24 5.49
N SER A 94 5.43 -28.01 4.64
CA SER A 94 4.02 -28.23 4.93
C SER A 94 3.40 -29.28 4.02
N ASP A 95 2.40 -29.99 4.54
CA ASP A 95 1.57 -30.88 3.74
C ASP A 95 0.61 -30.05 2.84
N ALA A 96 0.46 -30.47 1.59
CA ALA A 96 -0.44 -29.79 0.64
C ALA A 96 -1.92 -29.80 1.09
N ARG A 97 -2.33 -30.81 1.89
CA ARG A 97 -3.70 -30.93 2.42
C ARG A 97 -3.94 -30.10 3.68
N LYS A 98 -2.86 -29.77 4.41
CA LYS A 98 -2.89 -28.96 5.64
C LYS A 98 -1.83 -27.89 5.55
N PHE A 99 -2.00 -27.00 4.60
CA PHE A 99 -1.02 -25.95 4.36
C PHE A 99 -0.97 -24.96 5.55
N ALA A 100 0.20 -24.81 6.15
CA ALA A 100 0.37 -24.16 7.46
C ALA A 100 0.34 -22.61 7.41
N ALA A 101 0.20 -21.98 6.23
CA ALA A 101 0.05 -20.54 6.13
C ALA A 101 -1.42 -20.11 6.31
N PRO A 102 -1.71 -19.00 6.99
CA PRO A 102 -3.07 -18.49 7.23
C PRO A 102 -3.63 -17.80 5.98
N LEU A 103 -3.83 -18.57 4.92
CA LEU A 103 -4.39 -18.10 3.66
C LEU A 103 -5.89 -18.39 3.57
N ASP A 104 -6.59 -17.61 2.75
CA ASP A 104 -7.95 -17.94 2.38
C ASP A 104 -7.98 -19.33 1.72
N PRO A 105 -8.94 -20.22 2.07
CA PRO A 105 -9.05 -21.55 1.50
C PRO A 105 -9.17 -21.59 -0.03
N GLN A 106 -9.67 -20.52 -0.65
CA GLN A 106 -9.78 -20.39 -2.10
C GLN A 106 -8.49 -19.87 -2.77
N SER A 107 -7.47 -19.53 -1.98
CA SER A 107 -6.21 -19.02 -2.51
C SER A 107 -5.45 -20.07 -3.32
N VAL A 108 -5.11 -19.75 -4.56
CA VAL A 108 -4.27 -20.61 -5.41
C VAL A 108 -2.81 -20.42 -5.07
N HIS A 109 -2.36 -20.98 -3.94
CA HIS A 109 -1.02 -20.78 -3.40
C HIS A 109 0.07 -21.64 -4.04
N GLN A 110 -0.28 -22.63 -4.85
CA GLN A 110 0.68 -23.51 -5.57
C GLN A 110 1.72 -24.17 -4.64
N GLY A 111 1.41 -24.32 -3.36
CA GLY A 111 2.28 -24.90 -2.36
C GLY A 111 3.38 -23.97 -1.82
N ALA A 112 3.34 -22.67 -2.09
CA ALA A 112 4.30 -21.68 -1.57
C ALA A 112 3.59 -20.46 -0.98
N ALA A 113 4.02 -20.05 0.21
CA ALA A 113 3.62 -18.82 0.87
C ALA A 113 4.78 -18.22 1.68
N LEU A 114 4.91 -16.91 1.65
CA LEU A 114 5.96 -16.16 2.33
C LEU A 114 5.34 -15.02 3.14
N GLU A 115 5.59 -15.00 4.43
CA GLU A 115 5.26 -13.89 5.29
C GLU A 115 6.36 -12.84 5.21
N VAL A 116 5.97 -11.61 4.91
CA VAL A 116 6.89 -10.48 4.68
C VAL A 116 6.37 -9.21 5.36
N LYS A 117 7.23 -8.20 5.47
CA LYS A 117 6.80 -6.83 5.73
C LYS A 117 6.61 -6.07 4.41
N ALA A 118 5.73 -5.05 4.42
CA ALA A 118 5.62 -4.12 3.31
C ALA A 118 6.98 -3.48 2.99
N LEU A 119 7.23 -3.18 1.70
CA LEU A 119 8.40 -2.42 1.30
C LEU A 119 8.24 -0.95 1.71
N ASP A 120 9.33 -0.35 2.16
CA ASP A 120 9.42 1.08 2.38
C ASP A 120 10.05 1.73 1.14
N TRP A 121 9.25 2.49 0.42
CA TRP A 121 9.65 3.16 -0.81
C TRP A 121 10.07 4.63 -0.58
N GLY A 122 10.07 5.10 0.67
CA GLY A 122 10.32 6.50 1.01
C GLY A 122 9.11 7.43 0.80
N SER A 123 9.38 8.72 0.64
CA SER A 123 8.34 9.73 0.41
C SER A 123 7.94 9.86 -1.07
N LEU A 124 6.78 10.49 -1.31
CA LEU A 124 6.35 10.80 -2.68
C LEU A 124 7.37 11.72 -3.38
N GLU A 125 7.89 12.67 -2.67
CA GLU A 125 8.85 13.65 -3.16
C GLU A 125 10.16 12.98 -3.58
N ASP A 126 10.69 12.08 -2.75
CA ASP A 126 11.92 11.33 -3.06
C ASP A 126 11.76 10.51 -4.34
N VAL A 127 10.64 9.80 -4.48
CA VAL A 127 10.38 8.97 -5.66
C VAL A 127 10.11 9.82 -6.90
N ALA A 128 9.39 10.94 -6.75
CA ALA A 128 9.06 11.84 -7.86
C ALA A 128 10.29 12.56 -8.42
N LEU A 129 11.27 12.90 -7.58
CA LEU A 129 12.54 13.53 -7.99
C LEU A 129 13.58 12.56 -8.53
N GLY A 130 13.39 11.24 -8.36
CA GLY A 130 14.36 10.24 -8.76
C GLY A 130 14.84 10.42 -10.21
N GLU A 131 16.06 10.03 -10.51
CA GLU A 131 16.63 10.06 -11.86
C GLU A 131 16.11 8.92 -12.72
N GLY A 132 16.11 9.10 -14.04
CA GLY A 132 15.71 8.07 -14.99
C GLY A 132 15.85 8.52 -16.43
N PRO A 133 15.91 7.59 -17.39
CA PRO A 133 16.14 7.89 -18.80
C PRO A 133 14.95 8.55 -19.50
N MET A 134 13.79 8.55 -18.88
CA MET A 134 12.54 9.10 -19.44
C MET A 134 11.93 10.12 -18.50
N PRO A 135 11.16 11.09 -19.04
CA PRO A 135 10.39 12.01 -18.21
C PRO A 135 9.51 11.26 -17.22
N PRO A 136 9.46 11.69 -15.96
CA PRO A 136 8.79 10.93 -14.92
C PRO A 136 7.27 10.83 -15.14
N ARG A 137 6.74 9.63 -14.95
CA ARG A 137 5.30 9.31 -14.94
C ARG A 137 4.92 8.76 -13.58
N ILE A 138 3.82 9.24 -13.02
CA ILE A 138 3.25 8.74 -11.76
C ILE A 138 1.77 8.43 -12.00
N VAL A 139 1.30 7.30 -11.46
CA VAL A 139 -0.12 6.95 -11.50
C VAL A 139 -0.73 7.15 -10.12
N LEU A 140 -1.80 7.94 -10.02
CA LEU A 140 -2.55 8.15 -8.80
C LEU A 140 -3.89 7.43 -8.87
N LEU A 141 -4.25 6.72 -7.81
CA LEU A 141 -5.44 5.88 -7.73
C LEU A 141 -6.48 6.50 -6.79
N ASP A 142 -7.58 7.00 -7.36
CA ASP A 142 -8.69 7.52 -6.58
C ASP A 142 -9.72 6.43 -6.30
N ARG A 143 -9.58 5.77 -5.14
CA ARG A 143 -10.44 4.67 -4.67
C ARG A 143 -10.45 3.42 -5.58
N VAL A 144 -9.38 3.14 -6.25
CA VAL A 144 -9.19 1.84 -6.89
C VAL A 144 -8.77 0.85 -5.81
N THR A 145 -9.70 0.01 -5.36
CA THR A 145 -9.56 -0.86 -4.18
C THR A 145 -9.40 -2.34 -4.51
N ASP A 146 -9.74 -2.74 -5.73
CA ASP A 146 -9.62 -4.13 -6.16
C ASP A 146 -8.13 -4.51 -6.33
N PRO A 147 -7.64 -5.53 -5.58
CA PRO A 147 -6.26 -6.01 -5.69
C PRO A 147 -5.86 -6.48 -7.08
N HIS A 148 -6.80 -7.00 -7.86
CA HIS A 148 -6.53 -7.44 -9.23
C HIS A 148 -6.25 -6.26 -10.15
N ASN A 149 -7.07 -5.21 -10.07
CA ASN A 149 -6.86 -4.00 -10.85
C ASN A 149 -5.55 -3.30 -10.45
N VAL A 150 -5.30 -3.15 -9.14
CA VAL A 150 -4.06 -2.52 -8.66
C VAL A 150 -2.83 -3.33 -9.06
N GLY A 151 -2.87 -4.67 -8.95
CA GLY A 151 -1.77 -5.52 -9.40
C GLY A 151 -1.47 -5.37 -10.90
N ALA A 152 -2.51 -5.31 -11.75
CA ALA A 152 -2.38 -5.10 -13.19
C ALA A 152 -1.83 -3.69 -13.51
N ILE A 153 -2.24 -2.66 -12.74
CA ILE A 153 -1.72 -1.30 -12.88
C ILE A 153 -0.24 -1.25 -12.50
N LEU A 154 0.17 -1.88 -11.39
CA LEU A 154 1.59 -1.97 -11.00
C LEU A 154 2.44 -2.60 -12.10
N ARG A 155 1.96 -3.69 -12.68
CA ARG A 155 2.65 -4.35 -13.80
C ARG A 155 2.77 -3.43 -15.02
N SER A 156 1.71 -2.74 -15.39
CA SER A 156 1.74 -1.78 -16.50
C SER A 156 2.65 -0.60 -16.21
N ALA A 157 2.63 -0.09 -14.96
CA ALA A 157 3.48 0.98 -14.50
C ALA A 157 4.98 0.61 -14.62
N GLU A 158 5.36 -0.59 -14.21
CA GLU A 158 6.73 -1.11 -14.38
C GLU A 158 7.12 -1.20 -15.85
N VAL A 159 6.26 -1.79 -16.69
CA VAL A 159 6.53 -1.97 -18.13
C VAL A 159 6.72 -0.64 -18.85
N PHE A 160 5.94 0.38 -18.50
CA PHE A 160 6.02 1.70 -19.12
C PHE A 160 6.94 2.68 -18.38
N GLY A 161 7.68 2.21 -17.37
CA GLY A 161 8.67 3.00 -16.65
C GLY A 161 8.08 4.12 -15.78
N ALA A 162 6.89 3.93 -15.25
CA ALA A 162 6.35 4.85 -14.26
C ALA A 162 7.17 4.80 -12.98
N ARG A 163 7.38 5.95 -12.33
CA ARG A 163 8.16 6.03 -11.10
C ARG A 163 7.44 5.48 -9.88
N ALA A 164 6.13 5.66 -9.83
CA ALA A 164 5.31 5.15 -8.73
C ALA A 164 3.86 4.95 -9.14
N VAL A 165 3.19 4.09 -8.39
CA VAL A 165 1.74 4.05 -8.25
C VAL A 165 1.39 4.53 -6.85
N VAL A 166 0.49 5.50 -6.73
CA VAL A 166 0.14 6.19 -5.48
C VAL A 166 -1.33 5.97 -5.18
N ALA A 167 -1.66 5.51 -3.98
CA ALA A 167 -3.02 5.32 -3.52
C ALA A 167 -3.26 5.97 -2.16
N MET A 168 -4.52 6.25 -1.82
CA MET A 168 -4.86 6.71 -0.46
C MET A 168 -4.75 5.59 0.54
N GLN A 169 -4.05 5.80 1.66
CA GLN A 169 -3.84 4.81 2.71
C GLN A 169 -5.13 4.12 3.20
N ARG A 170 -6.24 4.87 3.34
CA ARG A 170 -7.52 4.32 3.82
C ARG A 170 -8.28 3.48 2.78
N HIS A 171 -7.93 3.62 1.51
CA HIS A 171 -8.62 3.00 0.37
C HIS A 171 -7.64 2.34 -0.60
N ALA A 172 -6.40 2.13 -0.17
CA ALA A 172 -5.43 1.37 -0.95
C ALA A 172 -5.80 -0.12 -0.92
N ALA A 173 -5.67 -0.78 -2.05
CA ALA A 173 -5.72 -2.24 -2.05
C ALA A 173 -4.60 -2.77 -1.14
N PRO A 174 -4.92 -3.71 -0.22
CA PRO A 174 -3.90 -4.32 0.61
C PRO A 174 -2.94 -5.15 -0.27
N GLU A 175 -1.67 -5.18 0.10
CA GLU A 175 -0.66 -6.00 -0.58
C GLU A 175 -0.89 -7.49 -0.27
N THR A 176 -1.97 -8.03 -0.81
CA THR A 176 -2.33 -9.44 -0.66
C THR A 176 -1.61 -10.30 -1.70
N GLY A 177 -1.60 -11.61 -1.48
CA GLY A 177 -1.12 -12.54 -2.49
C GLY A 177 -1.89 -12.45 -3.82
N ALA A 178 -3.16 -12.04 -3.81
CA ALA A 178 -3.94 -11.80 -5.04
C ALA A 178 -3.37 -10.62 -5.83
N LEU A 179 -3.03 -9.50 -5.16
CA LEU A 179 -2.36 -8.36 -5.77
C LEU A 179 -0.98 -8.76 -6.30
N ALA A 180 -0.15 -9.42 -5.48
CA ALA A 180 1.19 -9.86 -5.85
C ALA A 180 1.17 -10.81 -7.07
N LYS A 181 0.22 -11.75 -7.10
CA LYS A 181 0.04 -12.67 -8.23
C LYS A 181 -0.28 -11.92 -9.53
N THR A 182 -1.18 -10.95 -9.47
CA THR A 182 -1.58 -10.17 -10.66
C THR A 182 -0.47 -9.21 -11.08
N ALA A 183 0.26 -8.64 -10.13
CA ALA A 183 1.40 -7.79 -10.40
C ALA A 183 2.58 -8.54 -11.06
N SER A 184 2.63 -9.88 -10.97
CA SER A 184 3.67 -10.70 -11.63
C SER A 184 5.10 -10.19 -11.34
N GLY A 185 5.41 -10.00 -10.05
CA GLY A 185 6.71 -9.50 -9.57
C GLY A 185 6.86 -7.98 -9.54
N ALA A 186 6.01 -7.22 -10.22
CA ALA A 186 6.08 -5.76 -10.18
C ALA A 186 5.92 -5.19 -8.75
N LEU A 187 5.24 -5.90 -7.84
CA LEU A 187 5.11 -5.48 -6.44
C LEU A 187 6.47 -5.35 -5.73
N GLU A 188 7.49 -6.06 -6.21
CA GLU A 188 8.83 -6.05 -5.63
C GLU A 188 9.75 -4.98 -6.24
N ARG A 189 9.37 -4.37 -7.36
CA ARG A 189 10.21 -3.45 -8.12
C ARG A 189 9.57 -2.10 -8.41
N GLN A 190 8.23 -2.06 -8.48
CA GLN A 190 7.46 -0.85 -8.76
C GLN A 190 7.03 -0.18 -7.45
N PRO A 191 7.48 1.04 -7.14
CA PRO A 191 7.04 1.76 -5.96
C PRO A 191 5.52 1.88 -5.86
N TYR A 192 4.96 1.35 -4.77
CA TYR A 192 3.54 1.47 -4.43
C TYR A 192 3.39 2.29 -3.15
N LEU A 193 3.17 3.58 -3.32
CA LEU A 193 3.09 4.55 -2.24
C LEU A 193 1.68 4.70 -1.69
N ARG A 194 1.59 4.97 -0.40
CA ARG A 194 0.33 5.23 0.28
C ARG A 194 0.35 6.60 0.92
N VAL A 195 -0.48 7.50 0.40
CA VAL A 195 -0.59 8.88 0.88
C VAL A 195 -1.85 9.06 1.74
N ARG A 196 -1.81 10.03 2.63
CA ARG A 196 -2.94 10.33 3.51
C ARG A 196 -4.10 10.97 2.74
N ASN A 197 -3.79 11.88 1.84
CA ASN A 197 -4.74 12.64 1.03
C ASN A 197 -4.25 12.70 -0.42
N LEU A 198 -5.09 12.31 -1.37
CA LEU A 198 -4.72 12.27 -2.77
C LEU A 198 -4.61 13.67 -3.38
N ALA A 199 -5.51 14.59 -3.02
CA ALA A 199 -5.46 15.96 -3.51
C ALA A 199 -4.19 16.68 -3.05
N ASP A 200 -3.76 16.50 -1.79
CA ASP A 200 -2.52 17.08 -1.29
C ASP A 200 -1.30 16.50 -2.05
N ALA A 201 -1.31 15.22 -2.36
CA ALA A 201 -0.27 14.58 -3.19
C ALA A 201 -0.24 15.13 -4.62
N MET A 202 -1.42 15.38 -5.22
CA MET A 202 -1.52 16.01 -6.54
C MET A 202 -0.96 17.44 -6.52
N GLU A 203 -1.32 18.24 -5.52
CA GLU A 203 -0.77 19.60 -5.35
C GLU A 203 0.76 19.59 -5.15
N THR A 204 1.27 18.62 -4.36
CA THR A 204 2.72 18.43 -4.22
C THR A 204 3.38 18.17 -5.58
N LEU A 205 2.83 17.27 -6.39
CA LEU A 205 3.35 16.97 -7.72
C LEU A 205 3.25 18.18 -8.68
N LYS A 206 2.16 18.95 -8.63
CA LYS A 206 2.04 20.20 -9.41
C LYS A 206 3.14 21.19 -9.05
N ASN A 207 3.41 21.38 -7.76
CA ASN A 207 4.49 22.23 -7.28
C ASN A 207 5.89 21.75 -7.72
N MET A 208 6.04 20.45 -8.00
CA MET A 208 7.24 19.85 -8.58
C MET A 208 7.29 19.90 -10.10
N GLY A 209 6.31 20.54 -10.76
CA GLY A 209 6.25 20.74 -12.21
C GLY A 209 5.52 19.63 -12.99
N TYR A 210 4.91 18.67 -12.31
CA TYR A 210 4.09 17.65 -12.98
C TYR A 210 2.81 18.25 -13.57
N LEU A 211 2.47 17.82 -14.78
CA LEU A 211 1.15 18.00 -15.36
C LEU A 211 0.22 16.90 -14.82
N VAL A 212 -0.85 17.28 -14.14
CA VAL A 212 -1.79 16.34 -13.52
C VAL A 212 -3.01 16.14 -14.40
N LEU A 213 -3.12 14.98 -15.04
CA LEU A 213 -4.18 14.60 -15.96
C LEU A 213 -5.14 13.60 -15.31
N GLY A 214 -6.40 13.97 -15.18
CA GLY A 214 -7.46 13.08 -14.70
C GLY A 214 -8.10 12.29 -15.85
N LEU A 215 -8.10 10.95 -15.77
CA LEU A 215 -8.77 10.10 -16.76
C LEU A 215 -10.27 10.08 -16.49
N ASP A 216 -11.04 10.65 -17.41
CA ASP A 216 -12.49 10.79 -17.32
C ASP A 216 -13.10 10.65 -18.71
N GLY A 217 -14.15 9.81 -18.84
CA GLY A 217 -14.83 9.62 -20.13
C GLY A 217 -15.48 10.87 -20.70
N GLU A 218 -15.76 11.86 -19.84
CA GLU A 218 -16.31 13.16 -20.23
C GLU A 218 -15.24 14.24 -20.50
N GLY A 219 -13.95 13.88 -20.47
CA GLY A 219 -12.85 14.78 -20.77
C GLY A 219 -13.00 15.42 -22.15
N GLU A 220 -12.73 16.72 -22.28
CA GLU A 220 -12.89 17.45 -23.52
C GLU A 220 -11.90 17.02 -24.60
N ARG A 221 -10.68 16.65 -24.20
CA ARG A 221 -9.59 16.24 -25.09
C ARG A 221 -9.19 14.78 -24.87
N SER A 222 -8.68 14.15 -25.92
CA SER A 222 -8.03 12.85 -25.75
C SER A 222 -6.68 13.00 -25.04
N ILE A 223 -6.23 11.94 -24.38
CA ILE A 223 -4.93 11.94 -23.71
C ILE A 223 -3.79 12.19 -24.69
N GLU A 224 -3.87 11.66 -25.90
CA GLU A 224 -2.90 11.88 -26.97
C GLU A 224 -2.81 13.35 -27.33
N ALA A 225 -3.95 14.02 -27.53
CA ALA A 225 -4.01 15.46 -27.83
C ALA A 225 -3.53 16.32 -26.65
N ALA A 226 -3.79 15.91 -25.41
CA ALA A 226 -3.30 16.61 -24.21
C ALA A 226 -1.78 16.48 -24.05
N MET A 227 -1.19 15.40 -24.53
CA MET A 227 0.26 15.11 -24.48
C MET A 227 1.04 15.67 -25.68
N GLU A 228 0.36 16.20 -26.70
CA GLU A 228 1.03 16.80 -27.86
C GLU A 228 1.90 17.99 -27.45
N GLY A 229 3.20 17.93 -27.84
CA GLY A 229 4.19 18.94 -27.46
C GLY A 229 4.61 18.95 -25.99
N LYS A 230 4.17 17.98 -25.18
CA LYS A 230 4.46 17.90 -23.73
C LYS A 230 5.10 16.57 -23.29
N ARG A 231 5.61 15.78 -24.21
CA ARG A 231 6.13 14.42 -23.93
C ARG A 231 7.35 14.41 -23.05
N ASP A 232 8.13 15.47 -23.02
CA ASP A 232 9.30 15.69 -22.16
C ASP A 232 8.94 16.21 -20.77
N ARG A 233 7.69 16.54 -20.52
CA ARG A 233 7.21 17.06 -19.26
C ARG A 233 6.87 15.93 -18.26
N PRO A 234 7.15 16.09 -16.94
CA PRO A 234 6.63 15.19 -15.91
C PRO A 234 5.11 15.12 -15.91
N VAL A 235 4.52 13.93 -15.82
CA VAL A 235 3.05 13.75 -15.84
C VAL A 235 2.58 12.84 -14.72
N ALA A 236 1.50 13.24 -14.07
CA ALA A 236 0.76 12.44 -13.12
C ALA A 236 -0.62 12.08 -13.71
N LEU A 237 -0.87 10.78 -13.86
CA LEU A 237 -2.11 10.23 -14.41
C LEU A 237 -3.02 9.80 -13.26
N VAL A 238 -4.21 10.38 -13.17
CA VAL A 238 -5.16 10.11 -12.08
C VAL A 238 -6.28 9.21 -12.60
N MET A 239 -6.37 8.01 -11.99
CA MET A 239 -7.33 6.97 -12.33
C MET A 239 -8.45 6.92 -11.31
N GLY A 240 -9.70 7.00 -11.74
CA GLY A 240 -10.88 6.88 -10.89
C GLY A 240 -11.30 5.43 -10.64
N ALA A 241 -12.16 5.24 -9.64
CA ALA A 241 -12.78 3.95 -9.38
C ALA A 241 -13.72 3.52 -10.51
N GLU A 242 -13.88 2.21 -10.71
CA GLU A 242 -14.88 1.67 -11.65
C GLU A 242 -16.29 2.11 -11.24
N GLY A 243 -17.06 2.59 -12.20
CA GLY A 243 -18.40 3.13 -12.02
C GLY A 243 -18.41 4.60 -11.59
N PRO A 244 -18.04 4.96 -10.35
CA PRO A 244 -18.10 6.35 -9.88
C PRO A 244 -17.09 7.30 -10.54
N GLY A 245 -16.01 6.78 -11.12
CA GLY A 245 -14.94 7.61 -11.68
C GLY A 245 -14.12 8.37 -10.62
N LEU A 246 -13.68 9.56 -10.99
CA LEU A 246 -12.95 10.48 -10.13
C LEU A 246 -13.92 11.23 -9.18
N ARG A 247 -13.52 11.40 -7.91
CA ARG A 247 -14.28 12.24 -6.98
C ARG A 247 -14.18 13.71 -7.37
N GLU A 248 -15.19 14.51 -7.00
CA GLU A 248 -15.27 15.93 -7.27
C GLU A 248 -13.97 16.66 -6.93
N LYS A 249 -13.51 16.53 -5.68
CA LYS A 249 -12.26 17.16 -5.24
C LYS A 249 -11.04 16.73 -6.05
N THR A 250 -10.99 15.49 -6.52
CA THR A 250 -9.91 14.98 -7.36
C THR A 250 -10.00 15.60 -8.76
N ARG A 251 -11.20 15.69 -9.34
CA ARG A 251 -11.46 16.35 -10.64
C ARG A 251 -11.01 17.81 -10.61
N GLU A 252 -11.43 18.57 -9.59
CA GLU A 252 -11.05 19.98 -9.39
C GLU A 252 -9.56 20.21 -9.25
N THR A 253 -8.83 19.21 -8.68
CA THR A 253 -7.38 19.33 -8.45
C THR A 253 -6.57 18.98 -9.70
N CYS A 254 -7.13 18.28 -10.69
CA CYS A 254 -6.46 18.01 -11.97
C CYS A 254 -6.20 19.34 -12.74
N ASP A 255 -5.11 19.37 -13.52
CA ASP A 255 -4.89 20.48 -14.46
C ASP A 255 -5.81 20.35 -15.68
N GLU A 256 -6.10 19.11 -16.11
CA GLU A 256 -6.97 18.81 -17.24
C GLU A 256 -7.63 17.43 -17.03
N LEU A 257 -8.91 17.31 -17.43
CA LEU A 257 -9.60 16.04 -17.54
C LEU A 257 -9.49 15.57 -18.99
N VAL A 258 -8.99 14.35 -19.17
CA VAL A 258 -8.72 13.77 -20.48
C VAL A 258 -9.44 12.44 -20.64
N ARG A 259 -9.83 12.10 -21.85
CA ARG A 259 -10.45 10.82 -22.19
C ARG A 259 -9.54 9.95 -23.03
N ILE A 260 -9.84 8.68 -23.07
CA ILE A 260 -9.35 7.73 -24.08
C ILE A 260 -10.42 7.65 -25.16
N ASP A 261 -10.05 7.99 -26.41
CA ASP A 261 -11.01 7.95 -27.50
C ASP A 261 -11.49 6.53 -27.79
N ALA A 262 -12.79 6.34 -27.79
CA ALA A 262 -13.44 5.08 -28.11
C ALA A 262 -14.05 5.11 -29.52
N ALA A 263 -13.93 4.01 -30.26
CA ALA A 263 -14.33 3.93 -31.67
C ALA A 263 -15.85 4.10 -31.91
N ALA A 264 -16.68 3.88 -30.90
CA ALA A 264 -18.14 3.82 -31.08
C ALA A 264 -18.95 4.53 -29.99
N GLY A 265 -18.44 5.51 -29.30
CA GLY A 265 -19.19 6.25 -28.27
C GLY A 265 -19.78 5.40 -27.14
N PHE A 266 -19.41 4.13 -27.08
CA PHE A 266 -19.90 3.14 -26.12
C PHE A 266 -18.74 2.52 -25.37
N GLY A 267 -18.88 2.51 -24.04
CA GLY A 267 -18.10 1.65 -23.19
C GLY A 267 -17.07 2.38 -22.34
N SER A 268 -16.95 1.91 -21.11
CA SER A 268 -15.85 2.20 -20.23
C SER A 268 -14.81 1.08 -20.33
N LEU A 269 -13.53 1.44 -20.33
CA LEU A 269 -12.46 0.46 -20.13
C LEU A 269 -12.38 0.09 -18.64
N ASN A 270 -12.06 -1.16 -18.36
CA ASN A 270 -11.58 -1.52 -17.03
C ASN A 270 -10.41 -0.59 -16.63
N VAL A 271 -10.36 -0.17 -15.38
CA VAL A 271 -9.41 0.83 -14.89
C VAL A 271 -7.95 0.45 -15.13
N SER A 272 -7.60 -0.84 -15.06
CA SER A 272 -6.24 -1.30 -15.33
C SER A 272 -5.87 -1.21 -16.81
N ASN A 273 -6.83 -1.47 -17.70
CA ASN A 273 -6.64 -1.31 -19.14
C ASN A 273 -6.52 0.19 -19.49
N ALA A 274 -7.37 1.04 -18.90
CA ALA A 274 -7.29 2.49 -19.08
C ALA A 274 -5.93 3.02 -18.60
N ALA A 275 -5.42 2.56 -17.46
CA ALA A 275 -4.10 2.93 -16.96
C ALA A 275 -2.97 2.52 -17.92
N ALA A 276 -3.03 1.32 -18.50
CA ALA A 276 -2.04 0.86 -19.46
C ALA A 276 -2.05 1.71 -20.74
N VAL A 277 -3.23 2.02 -21.28
CA VAL A 277 -3.40 2.88 -22.47
C VAL A 277 -2.90 4.30 -22.17
N ALA A 278 -3.27 4.85 -21.01
CA ALA A 278 -2.84 6.20 -20.61
C ALA A 278 -1.32 6.29 -20.41
N LEU A 279 -0.70 5.29 -19.80
CA LEU A 279 0.76 5.21 -19.66
C LEU A 279 1.46 5.11 -21.03
N TYR A 280 0.89 4.30 -21.93
CA TYR A 280 1.42 4.18 -23.30
C TYR A 280 1.29 5.50 -24.09
N ALA A 281 0.15 6.17 -24.01
CA ALA A 281 -0.08 7.46 -24.67
C ALA A 281 0.82 8.56 -24.10
N ALA A 282 1.06 8.54 -22.78
CA ALA A 282 1.94 9.48 -22.09
C ALA A 282 3.44 9.16 -22.24
N LYS A 283 3.81 8.04 -22.84
CA LYS A 283 5.21 7.67 -23.06
C LYS A 283 5.89 8.69 -23.96
N GLY A 284 7.05 9.15 -23.52
CA GLY A 284 7.92 10.09 -24.26
C GLY A 284 8.57 9.49 -25.48
#